data_c6680c0a7b3787dbee415d85f6f87747
#
_entry.id   c6680c0a7b3787dbee415d85f6f87747
#
_cell.length_a   1.000
_cell.length_b   1.000
_cell.length_c   1.000
_cell.angle_alpha   90.00
_cell.angle_beta   90.00
_cell.angle_gamma   90.00
#
_symmetry.space_group_name_H-M   'P 1'
#
loop_
_entity.id
_entity.type
_entity.pdbx_description
1 polymer ?
#
loop_
_entity_poly.entity_id
_entity_poly.type
_entity_poly.pdbx_seq_one_letter_code
_entity_poly.pdbx_strand_id
1 'polypeptide(L)'
;MKFVVCKTPEEIGEKIAKEMIELIQDKPNAILGLATGSSPIPTYKHLIEAYAKGEVSFKEVSSFNLDEYINPPFEEATYRYFMKDNLFSHVDIDLKNTHFPSKENMKEYDEEIVKAGGVDFQILGIGRDGHIDFNEPNTPFDSKTHIAELDESTRVANARFFNSLEETPTEAITMGLSTIMQARHIVMIVSDLSKVDALKALLKGEEDLMWPATVLASHPSVEIFVTKEVFDAAK
;
A
#
# COMPACT_ATOMS: atom_id res chain seq x y z
N MET A 1 17.19 3.59 3.30
CA MET A 1 16.09 2.91 4.06
C MET A 1 16.44 2.86 5.55
N LYS A 2 15.45 3.03 6.42
CA LYS A 2 15.55 2.88 7.88
C LYS A 2 14.64 1.73 8.32
N PHE A 3 15.14 0.82 9.17
CA PHE A 3 14.34 -0.27 9.72
C PHE A 3 13.85 0.09 11.12
N VAL A 4 12.53 0.02 11.33
CA VAL A 4 11.86 0.29 12.59
C VAL A 4 11.32 -1.03 13.14
N VAL A 5 12.02 -1.60 14.14
CA VAL A 5 11.65 -2.89 14.72
C VAL A 5 10.61 -2.67 15.82
N CYS A 6 9.46 -3.32 15.68
CA CYS A 6 8.33 -3.27 16.58
C CYS A 6 8.06 -4.65 17.19
N LYS A 7 7.33 -4.69 18.30
CA LYS A 7 6.99 -5.96 18.97
C LYS A 7 5.84 -6.68 18.27
N THR A 8 4.84 -5.92 17.80
CA THR A 8 3.59 -6.46 17.24
C THR A 8 3.14 -5.67 16.02
N PRO A 9 2.25 -6.23 15.18
CA PRO A 9 1.61 -5.47 14.10
C PRO A 9 0.82 -4.25 14.60
N GLU A 10 0.22 -4.32 15.79
CA GLU A 10 -0.49 -3.20 16.43
C GLU A 10 0.46 -2.05 16.74
N GLU A 11 1.66 -2.32 17.27
CA GLU A 11 2.67 -1.28 17.52
C GLU A 11 3.14 -0.63 16.19
N ILE A 12 3.24 -1.43 15.12
CA ILE A 12 3.52 -0.89 13.77
C ILE A 12 2.40 0.07 13.37
N GLY A 13 1.15 -0.37 13.47
CA GLY A 13 -0.01 0.44 13.11
C GLY A 13 -0.09 1.75 13.90
N GLU A 14 0.14 1.71 15.21
CA GLU A 14 0.17 2.89 16.09
C GLU A 14 1.23 3.91 15.64
N LYS A 15 2.45 3.45 15.37
CA LYS A 15 3.54 4.34 14.95
C LYS A 15 3.29 4.98 13.61
N ILE A 16 2.85 4.20 12.61
CA ILE A 16 2.53 4.72 11.27
C ILE A 16 1.35 5.71 11.36
N ALA A 17 0.29 5.36 12.10
CA ALA A 17 -0.85 6.25 12.30
C ALA A 17 -0.43 7.58 12.93
N LYS A 18 0.48 7.56 13.93
CA LYS A 18 1.01 8.77 14.55
C LYS A 18 1.71 9.67 13.52
N GLU A 19 2.58 9.13 12.68
CA GLU A 19 3.25 9.91 11.63
C GLU A 19 2.26 10.51 10.63
N MET A 20 1.23 9.74 10.24
CA MET A 20 0.18 10.23 9.35
C MET A 20 -0.65 11.34 10.00
N ILE A 21 -0.99 11.21 11.28
CA ILE A 21 -1.74 12.22 12.04
C ILE A 21 -0.93 13.52 12.12
N GLU A 22 0.36 13.43 12.47
CA GLU A 22 1.26 14.57 12.52
C GLU A 22 1.36 15.26 11.14
N LEU A 23 1.49 14.49 10.07
CA LEU A 23 1.46 15.03 8.71
C LEU A 23 0.16 15.78 8.38
N ILE A 24 -1.00 15.18 8.69
CA ILE A 24 -2.31 15.79 8.39
C ILE A 24 -2.53 17.05 9.25
N GLN A 25 -2.08 17.07 10.49
CA GLN A 25 -2.14 18.26 11.35
C GLN A 25 -1.28 19.40 10.80
N ASP A 26 -0.08 19.09 10.28
CA ASP A 26 0.83 20.07 9.67
C ASP A 26 0.37 20.49 8.25
N LYS A 27 -0.23 19.57 7.51
CA LYS A 27 -0.71 19.75 6.14
C LYS A 27 -2.13 19.16 6.01
N PRO A 28 -3.20 19.92 6.32
CA PRO A 28 -4.58 19.40 6.27
C PRO A 28 -5.01 18.82 4.92
N ASN A 29 -4.47 19.33 3.82
CA ASN A 29 -4.67 18.83 2.46
C ASN A 29 -3.59 17.83 2.03
N ALA A 30 -3.09 17.02 2.94
CA ALA A 30 -2.12 15.97 2.64
C ALA A 30 -2.69 14.97 1.62
N ILE A 31 -1.80 14.41 0.80
CA ILE A 31 -2.13 13.39 -0.20
C ILE A 31 -1.53 12.07 0.27
N LEU A 32 -2.41 11.11 0.53
CA LEU A 32 -2.04 9.81 1.09
C LEU A 32 -2.08 8.73 0.01
N GLY A 33 -1.02 7.95 -0.09
CA GLY A 33 -0.99 6.70 -0.84
C GLY A 33 -1.38 5.54 0.08
N LEU A 34 -2.47 4.86 -0.23
CA LEU A 34 -3.06 3.85 0.65
C LEU A 34 -3.03 2.46 0.03
N ALA A 35 -2.74 1.47 0.85
CA ALA A 35 -2.72 0.06 0.51
C ALA A 35 -3.94 -0.68 1.07
N THR A 36 -4.30 -1.78 0.44
CA THR A 36 -5.31 -2.73 0.94
C THR A 36 -4.66 -3.95 1.61
N GLY A 37 -5.45 -4.93 1.97
CA GLY A 37 -4.99 -6.14 2.65
C GLY A 37 -4.87 -6.01 4.17
N SER A 38 -4.33 -7.03 4.81
CA SER A 38 -4.33 -7.12 6.28
C SER A 38 -3.28 -6.25 6.97
N SER A 39 -2.16 -5.96 6.29
CA SER A 39 -1.03 -5.26 6.89
C SER A 39 -1.36 -3.83 7.35
N PRO A 40 -2.09 -2.97 6.60
CA PRO A 40 -2.41 -1.62 7.03
C PRO A 40 -3.59 -1.51 7.99
N ILE A 41 -4.37 -2.57 8.23
CA ILE A 41 -5.58 -2.53 9.08
C ILE A 41 -5.28 -1.95 10.49
N PRO A 42 -4.21 -2.34 11.20
CA PRO A 42 -3.91 -1.73 12.49
C PRO A 42 -3.71 -0.21 12.40
N THR A 43 -3.05 0.27 11.33
CA THR A 43 -2.90 1.72 11.07
C THR A 43 -4.25 2.40 10.91
N TYR A 44 -5.13 1.85 10.08
CA TYR A 44 -6.47 2.42 9.85
C TYR A 44 -7.31 2.48 11.11
N LYS A 45 -7.24 1.47 11.98
CA LYS A 45 -7.93 1.48 13.29
C LYS A 45 -7.46 2.65 14.15
N HIS A 46 -6.16 2.88 14.26
CA HIS A 46 -5.63 4.00 15.03
C HIS A 46 -5.99 5.36 14.44
N LEU A 47 -6.04 5.50 13.10
CA LEU A 47 -6.54 6.71 12.44
C LEU A 47 -8.00 6.98 12.77
N ILE A 48 -8.85 5.95 12.73
CA ILE A 48 -10.28 6.04 13.09
C ILE A 48 -10.44 6.44 14.56
N GLU A 49 -9.68 5.85 15.47
CA GLU A 49 -9.69 6.20 16.88
C GLU A 49 -9.28 7.65 17.14
N ALA A 50 -8.24 8.13 16.46
CA ALA A 50 -7.78 9.52 16.55
C ALA A 50 -8.84 10.50 16.00
N TYR A 51 -9.47 10.16 14.89
CA TYR A 51 -10.59 10.95 14.35
C TYR A 51 -11.77 11.00 15.34
N ALA A 52 -12.16 9.87 15.90
CA ALA A 52 -13.26 9.81 16.89
C ALA A 52 -12.97 10.63 18.16
N LYS A 53 -11.70 10.81 18.52
CA LYS A 53 -11.25 11.68 19.62
C LYS A 53 -11.13 13.16 19.22
N GLY A 54 -11.31 13.49 17.95
CA GLY A 54 -11.14 14.86 17.43
C GLY A 54 -9.68 15.31 17.29
N GLU A 55 -8.74 14.37 17.26
CA GLU A 55 -7.30 14.66 17.14
C GLU A 55 -6.89 14.97 15.71
N VAL A 56 -7.64 14.48 14.71
CA VAL A 56 -7.37 14.65 13.28
C VAL A 56 -8.67 14.74 12.49
N SER A 57 -8.67 15.49 11.37
CA SER A 57 -9.76 15.55 10.39
C SER A 57 -9.21 15.21 9.00
N PHE A 58 -9.95 14.42 8.25
CA PHE A 58 -9.60 14.01 6.89
C PHE A 58 -10.35 14.82 5.82
N LYS A 59 -11.07 15.86 6.23
CA LYS A 59 -11.98 16.62 5.35
C LYS A 59 -11.30 17.19 4.11
N GLU A 60 -10.04 17.60 4.22
CA GLU A 60 -9.26 18.17 3.12
C GLU A 60 -8.26 17.17 2.52
N VAL A 61 -8.14 15.97 3.11
CA VAL A 61 -7.23 14.92 2.67
C VAL A 61 -7.70 14.35 1.33
N SER A 62 -6.74 14.06 0.45
CA SER A 62 -6.93 13.24 -0.75
C SER A 62 -6.19 11.92 -0.61
N SER A 63 -6.70 10.86 -1.25
CA SER A 63 -6.02 9.57 -1.26
C SER A 63 -5.92 8.99 -2.66
N PHE A 64 -4.80 8.29 -2.92
CA PHE A 64 -4.57 7.47 -4.11
C PHE A 64 -4.27 6.05 -3.66
N ASN A 65 -5.12 5.10 -4.06
CA ASN A 65 -4.86 3.68 -3.84
C ASN A 65 -3.94 3.12 -4.92
N LEU A 66 -3.20 2.09 -4.57
CA LEU A 66 -2.15 1.51 -5.40
C LEU A 66 -2.69 0.65 -6.54
N ASP A 67 -3.84 0.01 -6.31
CA ASP A 67 -4.34 -1.02 -7.21
C ASP A 67 -5.87 -1.17 -7.14
N GLU A 68 -6.42 -1.90 -8.12
CA GLU A 68 -7.81 -2.35 -8.14
C GLU A 68 -7.95 -3.55 -9.08
N TYR A 69 -8.84 -4.47 -8.77
CA TYR A 69 -9.20 -5.57 -9.65
C TYR A 69 -9.93 -5.11 -10.90
N ILE A 70 -9.68 -5.78 -12.02
CA ILE A 70 -10.42 -5.59 -13.25
C ILE A 70 -11.60 -6.57 -13.28
N ASN A 71 -12.82 -6.02 -13.49
CA ASN A 71 -14.06 -6.79 -13.55
C ASN A 71 -14.25 -7.75 -12.36
N PRO A 72 -14.16 -7.28 -11.11
CA PRO A 72 -14.48 -8.13 -9.96
C PRO A 72 -15.94 -8.59 -10.04
N PRO A 73 -16.26 -9.81 -9.55
CA PRO A 73 -17.60 -10.39 -9.72
C PRO A 73 -18.69 -9.69 -8.88
N PHE A 74 -18.31 -8.96 -7.83
CA PHE A 74 -19.23 -8.23 -6.94
C PHE A 74 -18.50 -7.04 -6.31
N GLU A 75 -19.27 -6.05 -5.84
CA GLU A 75 -18.71 -4.79 -5.30
C GLU A 75 -17.83 -5.01 -4.07
N GLU A 76 -18.21 -5.93 -3.19
CA GLU A 76 -17.49 -6.23 -1.95
C GLU A 76 -16.09 -6.81 -2.19
N ALA A 77 -15.82 -7.29 -3.39
CA ALA A 77 -14.51 -7.79 -3.79
C ALA A 77 -13.56 -6.69 -4.27
N THR A 78 -14.04 -5.44 -4.41
CA THR A 78 -13.22 -4.32 -4.83
C THR A 78 -12.35 -3.77 -3.70
N TYR A 79 -11.18 -3.23 -4.04
CA TYR A 79 -10.36 -2.50 -3.08
C TYR A 79 -10.99 -1.18 -2.67
N ARG A 80 -11.81 -0.59 -3.53
CA ARG A 80 -12.66 0.56 -3.18
C ARG A 80 -13.61 0.22 -2.04
N TYR A 81 -14.26 -0.94 -2.08
CA TYR A 81 -15.11 -1.40 -0.98
C TYR A 81 -14.30 -1.66 0.29
N PHE A 82 -13.14 -2.32 0.16
CA PHE A 82 -12.24 -2.54 1.29
C PHE A 82 -11.89 -1.23 2.00
N MET A 83 -11.51 -0.19 1.25
CA MET A 83 -11.16 1.10 1.85
C MET A 83 -12.36 1.81 2.47
N LYS A 84 -13.53 1.69 1.86
CA LYS A 84 -14.78 2.20 2.43
C LYS A 84 -15.09 1.53 3.78
N ASP A 85 -14.98 0.20 3.84
CA ASP A 85 -15.31 -0.57 5.04
C ASP A 85 -14.28 -0.39 6.16
N ASN A 86 -12.99 -0.27 5.84
CA ASN A 86 -11.90 -0.25 6.83
C ASN A 86 -11.41 1.16 7.22
N LEU A 87 -11.75 2.22 6.47
CA LEU A 87 -11.33 3.57 6.77
C LEU A 87 -12.36 4.63 6.40
N PHE A 88 -12.77 4.73 5.13
CA PHE A 88 -13.43 5.94 4.63
C PHE A 88 -14.80 6.19 5.22
N SER A 89 -15.58 5.14 5.58
CA SER A 89 -16.89 5.29 6.25
C SER A 89 -16.79 5.69 7.73
N HIS A 90 -15.58 5.69 8.29
CA HIS A 90 -15.35 5.93 9.71
C HIS A 90 -14.68 7.27 10.00
N VAL A 91 -14.35 8.04 8.96
CA VAL A 91 -13.72 9.36 9.06
C VAL A 91 -14.44 10.37 8.15
N ASP A 92 -14.09 11.65 8.22
CA ASP A 92 -14.76 12.72 7.48
C ASP A 92 -14.14 13.01 6.08
N ILE A 93 -13.43 12.05 5.49
CA ILE A 93 -12.90 12.23 4.14
C ILE A 93 -14.03 12.38 3.11
N ASP A 94 -13.88 13.35 2.18
CA ASP A 94 -14.80 13.42 1.03
C ASP A 94 -14.44 12.31 0.04
N LEU A 95 -15.39 11.40 -0.24
CA LEU A 95 -15.19 10.29 -1.17
C LEU A 95 -14.82 10.74 -2.60
N LYS A 96 -15.11 12.00 -2.96
CA LYS A 96 -14.66 12.58 -4.23
C LYS A 96 -13.14 12.81 -4.30
N ASN A 97 -12.50 12.86 -3.15
CA ASN A 97 -11.05 13.01 -3.02
C ASN A 97 -10.35 11.65 -2.86
N THR A 98 -11.05 10.52 -3.03
CA THR A 98 -10.48 9.18 -2.98
C THR A 98 -10.35 8.61 -4.38
N HIS A 99 -9.14 8.30 -4.80
CA HIS A 99 -8.82 7.89 -6.17
C HIS A 99 -8.34 6.44 -6.21
N PHE A 100 -8.81 5.72 -7.23
CA PHE A 100 -8.42 4.34 -7.52
C PHE A 100 -8.07 4.22 -9.01
N PRO A 101 -7.05 3.43 -9.36
CA PRO A 101 -6.78 3.17 -10.76
C PRO A 101 -7.88 2.32 -11.37
N SER A 102 -8.19 2.57 -12.64
CA SER A 102 -9.20 1.83 -13.40
C SER A 102 -8.75 1.74 -14.87
N LYS A 103 -9.43 0.88 -15.66
CA LYS A 103 -9.15 0.81 -17.11
C LYS A 103 -9.38 2.16 -17.80
N GLU A 104 -10.31 2.94 -17.30
CA GLU A 104 -10.69 4.23 -17.87
C GLU A 104 -9.66 5.32 -17.61
N ASN A 105 -9.01 5.32 -16.43
CA ASN A 105 -8.05 6.36 -16.04
C ASN A 105 -6.58 5.88 -15.99
N MET A 106 -6.30 4.64 -16.31
CA MET A 106 -4.96 4.03 -16.15
C MET A 106 -3.84 4.87 -16.80
N LYS A 107 -4.10 5.43 -17.98
CA LYS A 107 -3.09 6.23 -18.70
C LYS A 107 -2.83 7.59 -18.05
N GLU A 108 -3.84 8.14 -17.41
CA GLU A 108 -3.85 9.46 -16.80
C GLU A 108 -3.56 9.40 -15.30
N TYR A 109 -3.64 8.23 -14.66
CA TYR A 109 -3.56 8.07 -13.21
C TYR A 109 -2.27 8.63 -12.62
N ASP A 110 -1.12 8.36 -13.24
CA ASP A 110 0.17 8.91 -12.82
C ASP A 110 0.19 10.44 -12.94
N GLU A 111 -0.43 11.00 -14.00
CA GLU A 111 -0.54 12.44 -14.18
C GLU A 111 -1.53 13.09 -13.19
N GLU A 112 -2.60 12.40 -12.82
CA GLU A 112 -3.55 12.84 -11.81
C GLU A 112 -2.86 13.00 -10.46
N ILE A 113 -2.01 12.05 -10.07
CA ILE A 113 -1.18 12.13 -8.86
C ILE A 113 -0.27 13.36 -8.91
N VAL A 114 0.41 13.58 -10.03
CA VAL A 114 1.30 14.74 -10.20
C VAL A 114 0.52 16.04 -10.16
N LYS A 115 -0.62 16.14 -10.83
CA LYS A 115 -1.50 17.34 -10.85
C LYS A 115 -2.08 17.65 -9.46
N ALA A 116 -2.38 16.63 -8.67
CA ALA A 116 -2.81 16.78 -7.29
C ALA A 116 -1.71 17.35 -6.37
N GLY A 117 -0.45 17.22 -6.76
CA GLY A 117 0.71 17.69 -6.00
C GLY A 117 1.66 16.58 -5.56
N GLY A 118 1.41 15.33 -5.94
CA GLY A 118 2.20 14.14 -5.57
C GLY A 118 1.86 13.59 -4.18
N VAL A 119 2.10 12.31 -3.97
CA VAL A 119 1.83 11.63 -2.70
C VAL A 119 2.79 12.11 -1.62
N ASP A 120 2.26 12.56 -0.49
CA ASP A 120 3.05 12.99 0.66
C ASP A 120 3.53 11.80 1.50
N PHE A 121 2.65 10.83 1.71
CA PHE A 121 2.90 9.65 2.55
C PHE A 121 2.30 8.41 1.89
N GLN A 122 3.14 7.44 1.54
CA GLN A 122 2.75 6.20 0.89
C GLN A 122 2.90 5.02 1.86
N ILE A 123 1.81 4.27 2.06
CA ILE A 123 1.85 2.97 2.76
C ILE A 123 2.00 1.87 1.73
N LEU A 124 2.90 0.91 2.01
CA LEU A 124 3.13 -0.29 1.21
C LEU A 124 3.02 -1.56 2.06
N GLY A 125 2.45 -2.60 1.47
CA GLY A 125 2.70 -3.98 1.87
C GLY A 125 3.87 -4.58 1.10
N ILE A 126 4.18 -5.86 1.37
CA ILE A 126 5.17 -6.64 0.62
C ILE A 126 4.69 -8.07 0.42
N GLY A 127 4.88 -8.61 -0.76
CA GLY A 127 4.65 -10.02 -1.07
C GLY A 127 5.75 -10.95 -0.53
N ARG A 128 5.53 -12.26 -0.57
CA ARG A 128 6.52 -13.27 -0.16
C ARG A 128 7.76 -13.28 -1.06
N ASP A 129 7.56 -12.97 -2.32
CA ASP A 129 8.55 -12.86 -3.39
C ASP A 129 9.03 -11.41 -3.60
N GLY A 130 8.70 -10.51 -2.66
CA GLY A 130 9.11 -9.12 -2.69
C GLY A 130 8.30 -8.22 -3.61
N HIS A 131 7.15 -8.68 -4.14
CA HIS A 131 6.29 -7.81 -4.92
C HIS A 131 5.73 -6.65 -4.08
N ILE A 132 5.46 -5.53 -4.73
CA ILE A 132 4.68 -4.41 -4.20
C ILE A 132 3.38 -4.33 -5.00
N ASP A 133 2.24 -4.52 -4.33
CA ASP A 133 0.92 -4.62 -4.96
C ASP A 133 0.92 -5.72 -6.03
N PHE A 134 0.61 -5.43 -7.30
CA PHE A 134 0.74 -6.38 -8.39
C PHE A 134 1.99 -6.15 -9.26
N ASN A 135 3.02 -5.47 -8.73
CA ASN A 135 4.34 -5.42 -9.36
C ASN A 135 5.13 -6.67 -8.98
N GLU A 136 4.91 -7.75 -9.71
CA GLU A 136 5.52 -9.08 -9.54
C GLU A 136 7.03 -9.08 -9.88
N PRO A 137 7.80 -10.14 -9.51
CA PRO A 137 9.19 -10.30 -9.92
C PRO A 137 9.41 -10.04 -11.41
N ASN A 138 10.49 -9.33 -11.76
CA ASN A 138 10.85 -8.83 -13.07
C ASN A 138 10.01 -7.64 -13.59
N THR A 139 9.13 -7.04 -12.79
CA THR A 139 8.52 -5.76 -13.18
C THR A 139 9.62 -4.71 -13.31
N PRO A 140 9.71 -3.99 -14.45
CA PRO A 140 10.70 -2.94 -14.63
C PRO A 140 10.57 -1.83 -13.58
N PHE A 141 11.69 -1.35 -13.03
CA PHE A 141 11.69 -0.29 -12.01
C PHE A 141 11.17 1.06 -12.53
N ASP A 142 11.19 1.27 -13.83
CA ASP A 142 10.63 2.44 -14.51
C ASP A 142 9.14 2.27 -14.91
N SER A 143 8.49 1.19 -14.48
CA SER A 143 7.09 0.92 -14.78
C SER A 143 6.18 2.03 -14.30
N LYS A 144 5.21 2.39 -15.13
CA LYS A 144 4.07 3.27 -14.86
C LYS A 144 2.85 2.45 -14.46
N THR A 145 1.75 3.12 -14.10
CA THR A 145 0.47 2.43 -13.87
C THR A 145 0.10 1.57 -15.07
N HIS A 146 -0.17 0.29 -14.83
CA HIS A 146 -0.35 -0.70 -15.88
C HIS A 146 -1.31 -1.82 -15.46
N ILE A 147 -1.73 -2.62 -16.46
CA ILE A 147 -2.46 -3.87 -16.22
C ILE A 147 -1.45 -4.95 -15.85
N ALA A 148 -1.68 -5.60 -14.71
CA ALA A 148 -0.96 -6.79 -14.29
C ALA A 148 -1.83 -8.03 -14.52
N GLU A 149 -1.28 -9.03 -15.21
CA GLU A 149 -1.86 -10.36 -15.26
C GLU A 149 -1.54 -11.08 -13.94
N LEU A 150 -2.57 -11.59 -13.27
CA LEU A 150 -2.40 -12.29 -12.01
C LEU A 150 -2.04 -13.75 -12.30
N ASP A 151 -0.88 -14.18 -11.83
CA ASP A 151 -0.50 -15.57 -11.95
C ASP A 151 -1.39 -16.49 -11.07
N GLU A 152 -1.30 -17.79 -11.31
CA GLU A 152 -2.13 -18.77 -10.61
C GLU A 152 -1.87 -18.76 -9.09
N SER A 153 -0.63 -18.53 -8.67
CA SER A 153 -0.26 -18.50 -7.24
C SER A 153 -0.89 -17.29 -6.53
N THR A 154 -0.89 -16.14 -7.16
CA THR A 154 -1.53 -14.92 -6.67
C THR A 154 -3.05 -15.08 -6.63
N ARG A 155 -3.64 -15.67 -7.68
CA ARG A 155 -5.08 -15.96 -7.71
C ARG A 155 -5.50 -16.96 -6.63
N VAL A 156 -4.75 -18.03 -6.42
CA VAL A 156 -5.00 -19.01 -5.35
C VAL A 156 -4.90 -18.35 -3.97
N ALA A 157 -3.89 -17.50 -3.74
CA ALA A 157 -3.74 -16.78 -2.48
C ALA A 157 -4.92 -15.82 -2.22
N ASN A 158 -5.46 -15.21 -3.27
CA ASN A 158 -6.58 -14.25 -3.19
C ASN A 158 -7.95 -14.91 -3.24
N ALA A 159 -8.07 -16.19 -3.67
CA ALA A 159 -9.34 -16.90 -3.78
C ALA A 159 -10.17 -16.93 -2.48
N ARG A 160 -9.52 -16.77 -1.33
CA ARG A 160 -10.17 -16.64 -0.01
C ARG A 160 -11.11 -15.44 0.12
N PHE A 161 -10.99 -14.45 -0.77
CA PHE A 161 -11.86 -13.27 -0.81
C PHE A 161 -13.00 -13.41 -1.81
N PHE A 162 -13.06 -14.54 -2.54
CA PHE A 162 -14.04 -14.84 -3.58
C PHE A 162 -14.75 -16.17 -3.25
N ASN A 163 -15.84 -16.47 -3.97
CA ASN A 163 -16.57 -17.71 -3.74
C ASN A 163 -15.83 -18.94 -4.33
N SER A 164 -14.99 -18.71 -5.34
CA SER A 164 -14.16 -19.76 -5.97
C SER A 164 -12.93 -19.16 -6.67
N LEU A 165 -12.00 -20.03 -7.06
CA LEU A 165 -10.84 -19.63 -7.84
C LEU A 165 -11.24 -19.11 -9.24
N GLU A 166 -12.30 -19.64 -9.84
CA GLU A 166 -12.81 -19.22 -11.13
C GLU A 166 -13.35 -17.79 -11.08
N GLU A 167 -13.92 -17.37 -9.95
CA GLU A 167 -14.40 -16.02 -9.72
C GLU A 167 -13.30 -15.03 -9.36
N THR A 168 -12.10 -15.52 -9.00
CA THR A 168 -10.96 -14.64 -8.71
C THR A 168 -10.51 -13.95 -9.99
N PRO A 169 -10.44 -12.60 -10.04
CA PRO A 169 -10.00 -11.89 -11.23
C PRO A 169 -8.66 -12.37 -11.78
N THR A 170 -8.50 -12.28 -13.08
CA THR A 170 -7.26 -12.65 -13.78
C THR A 170 -6.35 -11.46 -14.04
N GLU A 171 -6.89 -10.25 -13.90
CA GLU A 171 -6.19 -9.00 -14.16
C GLU A 171 -6.48 -7.99 -13.04
N ALA A 172 -5.51 -7.15 -12.77
CA ALA A 172 -5.64 -5.97 -11.92
C ALA A 172 -4.96 -4.77 -12.58
N ILE A 173 -5.29 -3.58 -12.15
CA ILE A 173 -4.52 -2.38 -12.46
C ILE A 173 -3.68 -2.04 -11.24
N THR A 174 -2.40 -1.81 -11.44
CA THR A 174 -1.45 -1.49 -10.37
C THR A 174 -0.66 -0.25 -10.70
N MET A 175 -0.46 0.59 -9.68
CA MET A 175 0.50 1.69 -9.73
C MET A 175 1.89 1.11 -9.98
N GLY A 176 2.60 1.64 -10.99
CA GLY A 176 3.94 1.15 -11.31
C GLY A 176 4.99 1.59 -10.30
N LEU A 177 6.12 0.88 -10.28
CA LEU A 177 7.20 1.12 -9.32
C LEU A 177 7.75 2.55 -9.42
N SER A 178 7.92 3.10 -10.64
CA SER A 178 8.39 4.47 -10.80
C SER A 178 7.42 5.52 -10.26
N THR A 179 6.13 5.24 -10.26
CA THR A 179 5.09 6.13 -9.72
C THR A 179 5.12 6.08 -8.19
N ILE A 180 5.21 4.88 -7.60
CA ILE A 180 5.37 4.69 -6.15
C ILE A 180 6.61 5.44 -5.65
N MET A 181 7.73 5.35 -6.36
CA MET A 181 8.99 5.99 -6.02
C MET A 181 8.96 7.52 -6.08
N GLN A 182 7.91 8.16 -6.58
CA GLN A 182 7.72 9.61 -6.56
C GLN A 182 7.08 10.12 -5.26
N ALA A 183 6.61 9.25 -4.38
CA ALA A 183 6.08 9.66 -3.07
C ALA A 183 7.19 10.36 -2.24
N ARG A 184 6.82 11.34 -1.42
CA ARG A 184 7.79 12.09 -0.59
C ARG A 184 8.32 11.26 0.56
N HIS A 185 7.46 10.45 1.15
CA HIS A 185 7.80 9.51 2.22
C HIS A 185 7.10 8.19 1.99
N ILE A 186 7.82 7.10 2.17
CA ILE A 186 7.31 5.74 2.00
C ILE A 186 7.49 4.95 3.29
N VAL A 187 6.44 4.30 3.73
CA VAL A 187 6.50 3.30 4.79
C VAL A 187 6.08 1.93 4.24
N MET A 188 6.86 0.91 4.56
CA MET A 188 6.53 -0.48 4.21
C MET A 188 6.33 -1.30 5.46
N ILE A 189 5.29 -2.14 5.46
CA ILE A 189 4.91 -2.99 6.59
C ILE A 189 5.34 -4.44 6.31
N VAL A 190 6.13 -5.02 7.22
CA VAL A 190 6.62 -6.39 7.15
C VAL A 190 6.34 -7.09 8.48
N SER A 191 5.18 -7.71 8.63
CA SER A 191 4.70 -8.22 9.92
C SER A 191 4.47 -9.73 10.00
N ASP A 192 4.71 -10.47 8.91
CA ASP A 192 4.45 -11.92 8.82
C ASP A 192 5.72 -12.69 8.44
N LEU A 193 5.96 -13.83 9.10
CA LEU A 193 7.13 -14.69 8.88
C LEU A 193 7.27 -15.17 7.42
N SER A 194 6.17 -15.26 6.67
CA SER A 194 6.23 -15.60 5.24
C SER A 194 6.98 -14.58 4.39
N LYS A 195 7.30 -13.39 4.95
CA LYS A 195 8.02 -12.28 4.28
C LYS A 195 9.52 -12.24 4.60
N VAL A 196 10.03 -13.23 5.31
CA VAL A 196 11.45 -13.27 5.75
C VAL A 196 12.41 -13.17 4.56
N ASP A 197 12.17 -13.91 3.47
CA ASP A 197 13.08 -13.87 2.32
C ASP A 197 13.03 -12.55 1.56
N ALA A 198 11.86 -11.94 1.45
CA ALA A 198 11.71 -10.59 0.93
C ALA A 198 12.43 -9.54 1.80
N LEU A 199 12.34 -9.68 3.13
CA LEU A 199 13.08 -8.82 4.06
C LEU A 199 14.59 -9.02 3.95
N LYS A 200 15.08 -10.24 3.75
CA LYS A 200 16.51 -10.50 3.48
C LYS A 200 17.00 -9.79 2.22
N ALA A 201 16.17 -9.77 1.16
CA ALA A 201 16.49 -9.03 -0.05
C ALA A 201 16.60 -7.52 0.22
N LEU A 202 15.63 -6.93 0.96
CA LEU A 202 15.68 -5.52 1.37
C LEU A 202 16.91 -5.18 2.23
N LEU A 203 17.30 -6.08 3.13
CA LEU A 203 18.47 -5.87 4.02
C LEU A 203 19.80 -5.80 3.27
N LYS A 204 19.90 -6.36 2.05
CA LYS A 204 21.09 -6.21 1.21
C LYS A 204 21.32 -4.77 0.75
N GLY A 205 20.22 -3.98 0.62
CA GLY A 205 20.30 -2.58 0.20
C GLY A 205 20.67 -2.39 -1.27
N GLU A 206 20.53 -3.42 -2.10
CA GLU A 206 20.83 -3.44 -3.53
C GLU A 206 19.54 -3.73 -4.31
N GLU A 207 19.37 -3.05 -5.46
CA GLU A 207 18.23 -3.28 -6.34
C GLU A 207 18.34 -4.63 -7.05
N ASP A 208 17.25 -5.40 -7.05
CA ASP A 208 17.15 -6.70 -7.70
C ASP A 208 15.73 -6.87 -8.27
N LEU A 209 15.61 -6.98 -9.60
CA LEU A 209 14.34 -7.15 -10.29
C LEU A 209 13.57 -8.40 -9.84
N MET A 210 14.25 -9.41 -9.32
CA MET A 210 13.60 -10.59 -8.73
C MET A 210 12.90 -10.29 -7.41
N TRP A 211 13.19 -9.14 -6.81
CA TRP A 211 12.63 -8.65 -5.56
C TRP A 211 12.19 -7.19 -5.72
N PRO A 212 11.03 -6.92 -6.36
CA PRO A 212 10.62 -5.57 -6.75
C PRO A 212 10.71 -4.52 -5.64
N ALA A 213 10.41 -4.90 -4.40
CA ALA A 213 10.51 -4.02 -3.23
C ALA A 213 11.92 -3.45 -3.02
N THR A 214 12.96 -4.07 -3.58
CA THR A 214 14.34 -3.59 -3.44
C THR A 214 14.59 -2.26 -4.16
N VAL A 215 13.71 -1.84 -5.08
CA VAL A 215 13.74 -0.50 -5.68
C VAL A 215 13.73 0.60 -4.61
N LEU A 216 13.14 0.33 -3.44
CA LEU A 216 13.11 1.27 -2.32
C LEU A 216 14.51 1.62 -1.78
N ALA A 217 15.55 0.84 -2.11
CA ALA A 217 16.92 1.13 -1.70
C ALA A 217 17.43 2.47 -2.21
N SER A 218 16.98 2.91 -3.38
CA SER A 218 17.37 4.20 -4.01
C SER A 218 16.49 5.37 -3.59
N HIS A 219 15.39 5.15 -2.84
CA HIS A 219 14.50 6.21 -2.42
C HIS A 219 15.05 6.98 -1.19
N PRO A 220 14.99 8.33 -1.18
CA PRO A 220 15.61 9.15 -0.12
C PRO A 220 14.92 9.04 1.25
N SER A 221 13.64 8.70 1.31
CA SER A 221 12.84 8.70 2.55
C SER A 221 11.98 7.44 2.64
N VAL A 222 12.55 6.34 3.17
CA VAL A 222 11.87 5.05 3.36
C VAL A 222 12.07 4.53 4.76
N GLU A 223 10.99 4.14 5.41
CA GLU A 223 11.00 3.39 6.66
C GLU A 223 10.35 2.01 6.47
N ILE A 224 11.05 0.96 6.88
CA ILE A 224 10.55 -0.42 6.87
C ILE A 224 10.14 -0.77 8.31
N PHE A 225 8.85 -0.79 8.56
CA PHE A 225 8.28 -1.22 9.83
C PHE A 225 8.18 -2.74 9.85
N VAL A 226 8.88 -3.36 10.78
CA VAL A 226 9.00 -4.82 10.83
C VAL A 226 8.79 -5.33 12.26
N THR A 227 8.09 -6.46 12.38
CA THR A 227 8.01 -7.12 13.69
C THR A 227 9.36 -7.74 14.07
N LYS A 228 9.66 -7.73 15.37
CA LYS A 228 10.92 -8.28 15.90
C LYS A 228 11.13 -9.72 15.47
N GLU A 229 10.08 -10.53 15.48
CA GLU A 229 10.13 -11.95 15.08
C GLU A 229 10.60 -12.11 13.64
N VAL A 230 10.02 -11.35 12.70
CA VAL A 230 10.42 -11.38 11.29
C VAL A 230 11.83 -10.83 11.09
N PHE A 231 12.17 -9.76 11.79
CA PHE A 231 13.50 -9.14 11.69
C PHE A 231 14.61 -10.07 12.19
N ASP A 232 14.38 -10.75 13.32
CA ASP A 232 15.34 -11.71 13.86
C ASP A 232 15.50 -12.95 12.97
N ALA A 233 14.42 -13.41 12.32
CA ALA A 233 14.45 -14.51 11.37
C ALA A 233 15.15 -14.16 10.03
N ALA A 234 15.25 -12.88 9.70
CA ALA A 234 15.90 -12.41 8.46
C ALA A 234 17.41 -12.14 8.62
N LYS A 235 17.94 -12.10 9.84
CA LYS A 235 19.38 -11.95 10.14
C LYS A 235 20.11 -13.26 10.01
#